data_0a04c5b8bec010d3fe6e920c4372cf3c
#
_entry.id   0a04c5b8bec010d3fe6e920c4372cf3c
#
_cell.length_a   1.000
_cell.length_b   1.000
_cell.length_c   1.000
_cell.angle_alpha   90.00
_cell.angle_beta   90.00
_cell.angle_gamma   90.00
#
_symmetry.space_group_name_H-M   'P 1'
#
loop_
_entity.id
_entity.type
_entity.pdbx_description
1 polymer ?
#
loop_
_entity_poly.entity_id
_entity_poly.type
_entity_poly.pdbx_seq_one_letter_code
_entity_poly.pdbx_strand_id
1 'polypeptide(L)'
;MRGDFIMQEFTLKDHEPSLLPDGNWKLVWNDEFDGTELDRTKWDYRLSMMGKRHPAWTDKGVHLDGKSNAVFTVLEEDGRPVSSQLQTGYNFMDEPIMETKFGNDHLQWNIGKLKEQLFTHTYGYYECRCKLQQMPDNRWIKQ
;
A
#
# COMPACT_ATOMS: atom_id res chain seq x y z
N MET A 1 31.07 5.01 -25.62
CA MET A 1 29.88 4.33 -26.14
C MET A 1 28.68 4.85 -25.35
N ARG A 2 27.85 5.70 -25.98
CA ARG A 2 26.56 6.12 -25.39
C ARG A 2 25.57 4.99 -25.68
N GLY A 3 25.19 4.26 -24.68
CA GLY A 3 24.12 3.29 -24.81
C GLY A 3 22.80 4.03 -25.05
N ASP A 4 22.15 3.73 -26.16
CA ASP A 4 20.81 4.19 -26.44
C ASP A 4 19.88 3.63 -25.36
N PHE A 5 19.49 4.48 -24.42
CA PHE A 5 18.43 4.14 -23.48
C PHE A 5 17.12 4.16 -24.27
N ILE A 6 16.58 2.97 -24.52
CA ILE A 6 15.23 2.82 -25.05
C ILE A 6 14.30 3.33 -23.93
N MET A 7 13.70 4.51 -24.15
CA MET A 7 12.60 4.95 -23.32
C MET A 7 11.50 3.93 -23.47
N GLN A 8 11.16 3.27 -22.39
CA GLN A 8 9.99 2.42 -22.35
C GLN A 8 8.78 3.34 -22.24
N GLU A 9 8.04 3.49 -23.32
CA GLU A 9 6.82 4.24 -23.36
C GLU A 9 5.75 3.47 -22.56
N PHE A 10 5.25 4.06 -21.48
CA PHE A 10 4.17 3.47 -20.71
C PHE A 10 2.85 3.98 -21.24
N THR A 11 2.13 3.10 -21.90
CA THR A 11 0.72 3.33 -22.20
C THR A 11 -0.08 2.60 -21.13
N LEU A 12 -0.62 3.34 -20.18
CA LEU A 12 -1.61 2.81 -19.27
C LEU A 12 -2.87 2.50 -20.07
N LYS A 13 -3.30 1.26 -20.06
CA LYS A 13 -4.49 0.83 -20.77
C LYS A 13 -5.70 1.62 -20.27
N ASP A 14 -6.38 2.32 -21.17
CA ASP A 14 -7.59 3.13 -20.92
C ASP A 14 -7.41 4.30 -19.92
N HIS A 15 -6.20 4.82 -19.77
CA HIS A 15 -5.91 5.95 -18.90
C HIS A 15 -5.29 7.12 -19.64
N GLU A 16 -5.53 8.33 -19.12
CA GLU A 16 -4.80 9.53 -19.52
C GLU A 16 -3.28 9.28 -19.37
N PRO A 17 -2.47 9.92 -20.22
CA PRO A 17 -1.03 9.84 -20.10
C PRO A 17 -0.56 10.13 -18.67
N SER A 18 0.47 9.42 -18.24
CA SER A 18 1.13 9.68 -16.96
C SER A 18 1.56 11.15 -16.87
N LEU A 19 1.45 11.73 -15.68
CA LEU A 19 1.98 13.07 -15.37
C LEU A 19 3.50 13.05 -15.15
N LEU A 20 4.16 11.99 -15.58
CA LEU A 20 5.60 11.82 -15.44
C LEU A 20 6.35 13.01 -16.05
N PRO A 21 7.20 13.71 -15.29
CA PRO A 21 8.00 14.81 -15.83
C PRO A 21 8.99 14.33 -16.89
N ASP A 22 9.38 15.22 -17.78
CA ASP A 22 10.41 14.93 -18.77
C ASP A 22 11.69 14.42 -18.09
N GLY A 23 12.27 13.36 -18.64
CA GLY A 23 13.49 12.76 -18.10
C GLY A 23 13.71 11.31 -18.52
N ASN A 24 14.84 10.75 -18.09
CA ASN A 24 15.18 9.35 -18.35
C ASN A 24 14.65 8.49 -17.20
N TRP A 25 13.39 8.09 -17.29
CA TRP A 25 12.74 7.26 -16.29
C TRP A 25 12.73 5.79 -16.68
N LYS A 26 12.78 4.93 -15.68
CA LYS A 26 12.60 3.50 -15.83
C LYS A 26 11.51 3.04 -14.87
N LEU A 27 10.49 2.36 -15.39
CA LEU A 27 9.49 1.72 -14.54
C LEU A 27 10.17 0.61 -13.73
N VAL A 28 10.04 0.67 -12.44
CA VAL A 28 10.62 -0.32 -11.52
C VAL A 28 9.54 -1.15 -10.82
N TRP A 29 8.33 -0.62 -10.76
CA TRP A 29 7.19 -1.30 -10.17
C TRP A 29 5.88 -0.65 -10.62
N ASN A 30 4.87 -1.46 -10.86
CA ASN A 30 3.50 -1.02 -11.12
C ASN A 30 2.50 -2.10 -10.73
N ASP A 31 1.24 -1.71 -10.55
CA ASP A 31 0.10 -2.60 -10.50
C ASP A 31 -1.12 -1.89 -11.08
N GLU A 32 -1.68 -2.44 -12.14
CA GLU A 32 -2.87 -1.94 -12.81
C GLU A 32 -4.13 -2.66 -12.34
N PHE A 33 -3.99 -3.60 -11.40
CA PHE A 33 -5.09 -4.38 -10.84
C PHE A 33 -5.96 -5.11 -11.89
N ASP A 34 -5.34 -5.58 -12.97
CA ASP A 34 -6.02 -6.24 -14.11
C ASP A 34 -6.54 -7.64 -13.78
N GLY A 35 -6.14 -8.21 -12.64
CA GLY A 35 -6.54 -9.55 -12.21
C GLY A 35 -7.95 -9.59 -11.62
N THR A 36 -8.30 -10.76 -11.11
CA THR A 36 -9.52 -11.00 -10.32
C THR A 36 -9.23 -11.09 -8.82
N GLU A 37 -7.97 -11.22 -8.45
CA GLU A 37 -7.50 -11.32 -7.08
C GLU A 37 -6.27 -10.43 -6.89
N LEU A 38 -6.08 -9.96 -5.67
CA LEU A 38 -4.93 -9.14 -5.31
C LEU A 38 -3.63 -9.91 -5.48
N ASP A 39 -2.67 -9.35 -6.21
CA ASP A 39 -1.34 -9.94 -6.36
C ASP A 39 -0.56 -9.87 -5.03
N ARG A 40 -0.52 -11.01 -4.33
CA ARG A 40 0.14 -11.13 -3.04
C ARG A 40 1.67 -11.09 -3.13
N THR A 41 2.24 -11.09 -4.32
CA THR A 41 3.68 -10.86 -4.52
C THR A 41 4.03 -9.37 -4.53
N LYS A 42 3.03 -8.50 -4.74
CA LYS A 42 3.16 -7.05 -4.75
C LYS A 42 2.60 -6.39 -3.50
N TRP A 43 1.52 -6.97 -2.94
CA TRP A 43 0.75 -6.38 -1.87
C TRP A 43 0.56 -7.31 -0.68
N ASP A 44 0.59 -6.74 0.50
CA ASP A 44 0.11 -7.39 1.71
C ASP A 44 -0.82 -6.47 2.48
N TYR A 45 -1.58 -7.02 3.42
CA TYR A 45 -2.44 -6.26 4.30
C TYR A 45 -1.67 -5.80 5.53
N ARG A 46 -1.78 -4.53 5.85
CA ARG A 46 -1.32 -4.01 7.13
C ARG A 46 -2.41 -4.25 8.17
N LEU A 47 -2.17 -5.17 9.09
CA LEU A 47 -3.16 -5.59 10.08
C LEU A 47 -2.76 -5.26 11.50
N SER A 48 -1.50 -4.92 11.73
CA SER A 48 -0.94 -4.67 13.05
C SER A 48 -0.24 -3.31 13.10
N MET A 49 -0.22 -2.74 14.29
CA MET A 49 0.53 -1.53 14.60
C MET A 49 1.13 -1.67 16.01
N MET A 50 2.40 -1.36 16.15
CA MET A 50 3.12 -1.43 17.43
C MET A 50 2.99 -2.81 18.12
N GLY A 51 3.07 -3.89 17.33
CA GLY A 51 3.01 -5.25 17.83
C GLY A 51 1.64 -5.79 18.18
N LYS A 52 0.59 -5.07 17.88
CA LYS A 52 -0.78 -5.47 18.18
C LYS A 52 -1.66 -5.41 16.95
N ARG A 53 -2.56 -6.38 16.81
CA ARG A 53 -3.62 -6.32 15.82
C ARG A 53 -4.43 -5.03 16.02
N HIS A 54 -4.56 -4.25 14.96
CA HIS A 54 -5.35 -3.03 15.02
C HIS A 54 -6.84 -3.34 14.88
N PRO A 55 -7.70 -2.85 15.78
CA PRO A 55 -9.11 -3.26 15.83
C PRO A 55 -9.96 -2.74 14.66
N ALA A 56 -9.49 -1.72 13.93
CA ALA A 56 -10.19 -1.17 12.79
C ALA A 56 -9.64 -1.66 11.43
N TRP A 57 -8.71 -2.64 11.44
CA TRP A 57 -8.10 -3.12 10.20
C TRP A 57 -8.48 -4.56 9.90
N THR A 58 -8.83 -4.80 8.63
CA THR A 58 -9.22 -6.12 8.12
C THR A 58 -8.52 -6.43 6.79
N ASP A 59 -8.40 -7.70 6.47
CA ASP A 59 -7.92 -8.20 5.18
C ASP A 59 -9.05 -8.52 4.18
N LYS A 60 -10.28 -8.14 4.51
CA LYS A 60 -11.47 -8.49 3.72
C LYS A 60 -12.04 -7.32 2.91
N GLY A 61 -11.58 -6.09 3.17
CA GLY A 61 -12.16 -4.88 2.60
C GLY A 61 -11.64 -4.48 1.22
N VAL A 62 -10.82 -5.32 0.56
CA VAL A 62 -10.31 -5.06 -0.79
C VAL A 62 -10.72 -6.16 -1.73
N HIS A 63 -11.24 -5.79 -2.89
CA HIS A 63 -11.49 -6.71 -4.00
C HIS A 63 -11.15 -6.04 -5.33
N LEU A 64 -10.86 -6.82 -6.35
CA LEU A 64 -10.67 -6.32 -7.72
C LEU A 64 -12.01 -6.41 -8.46
N ASP A 65 -12.35 -5.36 -9.19
CA ASP A 65 -13.65 -5.26 -9.88
C ASP A 65 -13.64 -5.86 -11.30
N GLY A 66 -12.48 -6.40 -11.73
CA GLY A 66 -12.28 -6.93 -13.09
C GLY A 66 -12.21 -5.85 -14.18
N LYS A 67 -12.05 -4.58 -13.78
CA LYS A 67 -11.95 -3.41 -14.68
C LYS A 67 -10.73 -2.56 -14.31
N SER A 68 -9.66 -3.21 -13.89
CA SER A 68 -8.41 -2.56 -13.49
C SER A 68 -8.57 -1.62 -12.28
N ASN A 69 -9.40 -2.01 -11.33
CA ASN A 69 -9.52 -1.25 -10.08
C ASN A 69 -9.46 -2.15 -8.85
N ALA A 70 -8.70 -1.72 -7.86
CA ALA A 70 -8.81 -2.21 -6.50
C ALA A 70 -9.86 -1.38 -5.75
N VAL A 71 -10.92 -2.02 -5.32
CA VAL A 71 -12.03 -1.37 -4.61
C VAL A 71 -11.85 -1.59 -3.11
N PHE A 72 -11.77 -0.49 -2.37
CA PHE A 72 -11.69 -0.49 -0.92
C PHE A 72 -13.06 -0.23 -0.32
N THR A 73 -13.52 -1.14 0.52
CA THR A 73 -14.83 -1.06 1.16
C THR A 73 -14.66 -1.03 2.67
N VAL A 74 -15.39 -0.14 3.33
CA VAL A 74 -15.53 -0.18 4.78
C VAL A 74 -16.57 -1.26 5.12
N LEU A 75 -16.18 -2.19 5.97
CA LEU A 75 -17.02 -3.29 6.43
C LEU A 75 -17.39 -3.08 7.89
N GLU A 76 -18.34 -3.88 8.39
CA GLU A 76 -18.65 -3.96 9.81
C GLU A 76 -18.23 -5.33 10.33
N GLU A 77 -17.38 -5.34 11.36
CA GLU A 77 -17.00 -6.54 12.11
C GLU A 77 -17.24 -6.28 13.61
N ASP A 78 -17.98 -7.15 14.25
CA ASP A 78 -18.33 -7.05 15.68
C ASP A 78 -18.93 -5.68 16.09
N GLY A 79 -19.80 -5.12 15.22
CA GLY A 79 -20.46 -3.83 15.45
C GLY A 79 -19.54 -2.62 15.30
N ARG A 80 -18.37 -2.76 14.64
CA ARG A 80 -17.40 -1.69 14.42
C ARG A 80 -17.02 -1.56 12.95
N PRO A 81 -16.85 -0.34 12.44
CA PRO A 81 -16.35 -0.15 11.11
C PRO A 81 -14.88 -0.57 11.03
N VAL A 82 -14.56 -1.37 10.02
CA VAL A 82 -13.18 -1.80 9.71
C VAL A 82 -12.86 -1.50 8.26
N SER A 83 -11.59 -1.28 7.97
CA SER A 83 -11.10 -1.03 6.61
C SER A 83 -9.80 -1.77 6.35
N SER A 84 -9.48 -1.95 5.07
CA SER A 84 -8.21 -2.55 4.68
C SER A 84 -7.17 -1.50 4.32
N GLN A 85 -5.93 -1.82 4.63
CA GLN A 85 -4.75 -1.06 4.20
C GLN A 85 -3.82 -2.01 3.46
N LEU A 86 -3.41 -1.62 2.26
CA LEU A 86 -2.40 -2.35 1.48
C LEU A 86 -1.02 -1.74 1.69
N GLN A 87 -0.01 -2.59 1.71
CA GLN A 87 1.39 -2.20 1.84
C GLN A 87 2.27 -3.04 0.92
N THR A 88 3.37 -2.47 0.48
CA THR A 88 4.42 -3.16 -0.29
C THR A 88 5.65 -3.46 0.56
N GLY A 89 5.68 -2.95 1.78
CA GLY A 89 6.78 -3.11 2.72
C GLY A 89 6.26 -3.34 4.13
N TYR A 90 7.17 -3.66 5.03
CA TYR A 90 6.85 -3.95 6.42
C TYR A 90 7.63 -3.04 7.36
N ASN A 91 6.94 -2.51 8.35
CA ASN A 91 7.58 -1.79 9.44
C ASN A 91 7.91 -2.78 10.57
N PHE A 92 9.15 -2.76 11.03
CA PHE A 92 9.60 -3.63 12.12
C PHE A 92 8.81 -3.44 13.43
N MET A 93 8.19 -2.27 13.61
CA MET A 93 7.35 -1.98 14.79
C MET A 93 5.93 -2.55 14.67
N ASP A 94 5.46 -2.83 13.47
CA ASP A 94 4.07 -3.25 13.27
C ASP A 94 3.85 -4.71 13.70
N GLU A 95 4.82 -5.57 13.44
CA GLU A 95 4.80 -6.99 13.83
C GLU A 95 6.11 -7.39 14.49
N PRO A 96 6.35 -7.02 15.73
CA PRO A 96 7.58 -7.36 16.41
C PRO A 96 7.64 -8.87 16.69
N ILE A 97 8.78 -9.46 16.35
CA ILE A 97 9.08 -10.87 16.64
C ILE A 97 9.68 -11.03 18.04
N MET A 98 10.32 -9.97 18.54
CA MET A 98 10.96 -9.97 19.85
C MET A 98 10.68 -8.66 20.58
N GLU A 99 10.50 -8.77 21.90
CA GLU A 99 10.52 -7.64 22.80
C GLU A 99 11.95 -7.47 23.32
N THR A 100 12.54 -6.30 23.11
CA THR A 100 13.84 -5.97 23.70
C THR A 100 13.66 -4.90 24.75
N LYS A 101 14.09 -5.19 25.97
CA LYS A 101 14.11 -4.24 27.06
C LYS A 101 15.45 -3.51 27.06
N PHE A 102 15.43 -2.19 26.93
CA PHE A 102 16.60 -1.35 27.06
C PHE A 102 16.62 -0.62 28.40
N GLY A 103 17.57 -1.00 29.26
CA GLY A 103 18.05 -0.23 30.39
C GLY A 103 17.06 0.05 31.54
N ASN A 104 15.83 0.42 31.23
CA ASN A 104 14.75 0.63 32.19
C ASN A 104 13.51 -0.15 31.78
N ASP A 105 12.82 -0.72 32.74
CA ASP A 105 11.55 -1.45 32.52
C ASP A 105 10.43 -0.63 31.84
N HIS A 106 10.64 0.67 31.69
CA HIS A 106 9.72 1.60 31.04
C HIS A 106 10.00 1.83 29.56
N LEU A 107 11.16 1.43 29.05
CA LEU A 107 11.53 1.58 27.64
C LEU A 107 11.54 0.18 27.01
N GLN A 108 10.39 -0.23 26.52
CA GLN A 108 10.26 -1.44 25.69
C GLN A 108 10.19 -1.02 24.24
N TRP A 109 11.18 -1.43 23.47
CA TRP A 109 11.16 -1.31 22.02
C TRP A 109 10.88 -2.69 21.43
N ASN A 110 9.84 -2.78 20.65
CA ASN A 110 9.58 -3.98 19.89
C ASN A 110 10.54 -4.01 18.71
N ILE A 111 11.65 -4.73 18.86
CA ILE A 111 12.58 -4.96 17.75
C ILE A 111 12.28 -6.33 17.19
N GLY A 112 11.62 -6.33 16.05
CA GLY A 112 11.39 -7.54 15.29
C GLY A 112 12.39 -7.72 14.17
N LYS A 113 12.54 -8.95 13.70
CA LYS A 113 13.19 -9.19 12.41
C LYS A 113 12.31 -8.58 11.33
N LEU A 114 12.87 -7.69 10.52
CA LEU A 114 12.16 -7.13 9.38
C LEU A 114 11.78 -8.28 8.43
N LYS A 115 10.51 -8.37 8.06
CA LYS A 115 10.06 -9.28 7.01
C LYS A 115 10.69 -8.88 5.68
N GLU A 116 10.82 -9.84 4.78
CA GLU A 116 11.22 -9.55 3.41
C GLU A 116 10.22 -8.57 2.77
N GLN A 117 10.76 -7.50 2.21
CA GLN A 117 9.94 -6.46 1.59
C GLN A 117 9.45 -6.96 0.22
N LEU A 118 8.19 -6.72 -0.11
CA LEU A 118 7.66 -7.03 -1.43
C LEU A 118 8.21 -6.06 -2.46
N PHE A 119 8.23 -4.77 -2.13
CA PHE A 119 8.89 -3.73 -2.91
C PHE A 119 9.29 -2.56 -2.01
N THR A 120 10.52 -2.08 -2.16
CA THR A 120 10.99 -0.83 -1.55
C THR A 120 11.83 -0.05 -2.53
N HIS A 121 11.66 1.26 -2.51
CA HIS A 121 12.44 2.19 -3.31
C HIS A 121 12.61 3.51 -2.57
N THR A 122 13.81 4.10 -2.61
CA THR A 122 14.10 5.31 -1.83
C THR A 122 13.76 6.58 -2.60
N TYR A 123 14.09 6.62 -3.88
CA TYR A 123 13.91 7.79 -4.73
C TYR A 123 13.18 7.40 -6.01
N GLY A 124 12.37 8.31 -6.54
CA GLY A 124 11.67 8.08 -7.79
C GLY A 124 10.43 8.95 -7.93
N TYR A 125 9.78 8.80 -9.04
CA TYR A 125 8.45 9.34 -9.27
C TYR A 125 7.43 8.27 -8.89
N TYR A 126 6.46 8.66 -8.09
CA TYR A 126 5.36 7.80 -7.65
C TYR A 126 4.06 8.40 -8.15
N GLU A 127 3.27 7.60 -8.83
CA GLU A 127 1.95 7.99 -9.30
C GLU A 127 0.92 7.00 -8.81
N CYS A 128 -0.19 7.51 -8.28
CA CYS A 128 -1.32 6.71 -7.85
C CYS A 128 -2.61 7.36 -8.35
N ARG A 129 -3.43 6.59 -9.04
CA ARG A 129 -4.74 7.03 -9.50
C ARG A 129 -5.80 6.58 -8.52
N CYS A 130 -6.51 7.53 -7.94
CA CYS A 130 -7.54 7.26 -6.93
C CYS A 130 -8.87 7.91 -7.31
N LYS A 131 -9.97 7.18 -7.11
CA LYS A 131 -11.32 7.72 -7.13
C LYS A 131 -11.88 7.70 -5.72
N LEU A 132 -12.07 8.86 -5.14
CA LEU A 132 -12.68 8.99 -3.82
C LEU A 132 -14.21 8.97 -3.95
N GLN A 133 -14.88 8.39 -2.95
CA GLN A 133 -16.33 8.41 -2.89
C GLN A 133 -16.83 9.84 -2.69
N GLN A 134 -17.77 10.25 -3.53
CA GLN A 134 -18.45 11.53 -3.35
C GLN A 134 -19.49 11.41 -2.25
N MET A 135 -19.35 12.23 -1.20
CA MET A 135 -20.35 12.31 -0.15
C MET A 135 -21.56 13.14 -0.62
N PRO A 136 -22.79 12.74 -0.29
CA PRO A 136 -24.02 13.38 -0.82
C PRO A 136 -24.14 14.87 -0.53
N ASP A 137 -23.46 15.38 0.48
CA ASP A 137 -23.54 16.76 0.97
C ASP A 137 -22.19 17.50 0.97
N ASN A 138 -21.25 17.08 0.12
CA ASN A 138 -19.90 17.66 0.01
C ASN A 138 -19.16 17.78 1.35
N ARG A 139 -19.55 17.02 2.35
CA ARG A 139 -18.82 16.97 3.61
C ARG A 139 -17.61 16.08 3.45
N TRP A 140 -16.45 16.66 3.63
CA TRP A 140 -15.23 15.89 3.87
C TRP A 140 -15.31 15.31 5.27
N ILE A 141 -14.91 14.06 5.43
CA ILE A 141 -14.74 13.48 6.76
C ILE A 141 -13.68 14.33 7.45
N LYS A 142 -14.11 15.18 8.37
CA LYS A 142 -13.17 15.83 9.29
C LYS A 142 -12.69 14.75 10.24
N GLN A 143 -11.45 14.35 10.04
CA GLN A 143 -10.72 13.57 11.04
C GLN A 143 -10.37 14.46 12.23
#